data_3717e1c15d43c628e89b23c139047cd9
#
_entry.id   3717e1c15d43c628e89b23c139047cd9
#
_cell.length_a   1.000
_cell.length_b   1.000
_cell.length_c   1.000
_cell.angle_alpha   90.00
_cell.angle_beta   90.00
_cell.angle_gamma   90.00
#
_symmetry.space_group_name_H-M   'P 1'
#
loop_
_entity.id
_entity.type
_entity.pdbx_description
1 polymer ?
#
loop_
_entity_poly.entity_id
_entity_poly.type
_entity_poly.pdbx_seq_one_letter_code
_entity_poly.pdbx_strand_id
1 'polypeptide(L)'
;MNASAVNLWIALALALIVVIASVRQLRGNAARRGRQWIVIALQLIAATLLYFCLVPPTGQQPAVGLVVLGIDADKAGALPASAGPRLLLPEAADVPGGQRVPDLATALRQHPASTLTLVGAGLVARDRDAVLPRDVRWQPVAPTRGWIALQPPADTAPGARFDVHAQARGVAKAKAELLAPADSVVDRVDVAEDGHVQLSGIARAEGRSVFQLRLLDAGGHVVDSAPVPQQTLPAAPLRMLVRASAPGPELKYLRRWAADTGIRVQVQADTGAGVSVGDGAVALDAASLARSDLLLLDERSLTALSAGQLAAVRQALRDGLGVLLRSAGAPAAGARQRLRDLGLPVQGDGSSHALELPGDGDSAVLAARRGPLAAGTLPTGYGEEADRSSHSAPLPALEALALQAPGSNALLRDGSGKAVGGWRAAGKGRIGLLPITDSWRWVLAGRDDRHGELWSSVVATLARAQGSGDALWSPQTLGWAGERQALCGVQAPLQVFNARGDSVPLIVDGATSTLRCAGWWPREAGWQRLQHGDTTVWRYVFDPKAAPALHQQAMIDATTRALAVSGPTNTAMMQPVPGSRWPWWLAFTVCASLLWWLERRR
;
A
#
# COMPACT_ATOMS: atom_id res chain seq x y z
N MET A 1 21.30 39.50 11.03
CA MET A 1 21.15 40.17 12.36
C MET A 1 19.73 39.93 12.83
N ASN A 2 19.53 39.32 14.01
CA ASN A 2 18.18 39.09 14.55
C ASN A 2 17.49 40.42 14.86
N ALA A 3 16.17 40.53 14.54
CA ALA A 3 15.38 41.72 14.76
C ALA A 3 15.47 42.24 16.23
N SER A 4 15.61 41.36 17.20
CA SER A 4 15.83 41.68 18.61
C SER A 4 17.15 42.40 18.87
N ALA A 5 18.19 42.07 18.14
CA ALA A 5 19.49 42.74 18.27
C ALA A 5 19.46 44.16 17.70
N VAL A 6 18.75 44.39 16.60
CA VAL A 6 18.57 45.71 16.00
C VAL A 6 17.77 46.63 16.95
N ASN A 7 16.69 46.12 17.54
CA ASN A 7 15.87 46.87 18.50
C ASN A 7 16.66 47.26 19.76
N LEU A 8 17.55 46.40 20.23
CA LEU A 8 18.43 46.68 21.36
C LEU A 8 19.44 47.81 21.03
N TRP A 9 20.04 47.76 19.84
CA TRP A 9 20.97 48.83 19.40
C TRP A 9 20.29 50.17 19.25
N ILE A 10 19.02 50.22 18.74
CA ILE A 10 18.23 51.44 18.65
C ILE A 10 17.96 51.99 20.06
N ALA A 11 17.55 51.15 21.00
CA ALA A 11 17.30 51.58 22.40
C ALA A 11 18.55 52.12 23.06
N LEU A 12 19.71 51.43 22.89
CA LEU A 12 20.99 51.87 23.43
C LEU A 12 21.47 53.20 22.83
N ALA A 13 21.30 53.40 21.52
CA ALA A 13 21.65 54.64 20.84
C ALA A 13 20.80 55.82 21.36
N LEU A 14 19.49 55.64 21.50
CA LEU A 14 18.58 56.67 22.03
C LEU A 14 18.90 56.97 23.50
N ALA A 15 19.16 55.96 24.32
CA ALA A 15 19.57 56.17 25.71
C ALA A 15 20.86 56.98 25.82
N LEU A 16 21.86 56.65 24.98
CA LEU A 16 23.13 57.38 24.94
C LEU A 16 22.94 58.85 24.57
N ILE A 17 22.11 59.16 23.58
CA ILE A 17 21.79 60.54 23.17
C ILE A 17 21.13 61.30 24.31
N VAL A 18 20.19 60.68 25.02
CA VAL A 18 19.50 61.33 26.18
C VAL A 18 20.49 61.57 27.32
N VAL A 19 21.38 60.65 27.62
CA VAL A 19 22.40 60.84 28.65
C VAL A 19 23.34 62.01 28.30
N ILE A 20 23.83 62.08 27.07
CA ILE A 20 24.68 63.15 26.59
C ILE A 20 23.96 64.49 26.69
N ALA A 21 22.72 64.56 26.24
CA ALA A 21 21.87 65.78 26.29
C ALA A 21 21.61 66.20 27.74
N SER A 22 21.30 65.26 28.64
CA SER A 22 21.07 65.52 30.07
C SER A 22 22.32 66.02 30.79
N VAL A 23 23.48 65.42 30.53
CA VAL A 23 24.78 65.88 31.09
C VAL A 23 25.13 67.29 30.62
N ARG A 24 24.89 67.60 29.34
CA ARG A 24 25.10 68.92 28.78
C ARG A 24 24.17 69.96 29.41
N GLN A 25 22.92 69.59 29.67
CA GLN A 25 21.92 70.47 30.31
C GLN A 25 22.24 70.77 31.79
N LEU A 26 22.79 69.74 32.55
CA LEU A 26 23.17 69.88 33.95
C LEU A 26 24.46 70.70 34.18
N ARG A 27 25.30 70.82 33.15
CA ARG A 27 26.52 71.65 33.18
C ARG A 27 26.24 73.12 32.97
N GLY A 28 25.00 73.50 32.64
CA GLY A 28 24.56 74.91 32.54
C GLY A 28 24.19 75.51 33.91
N ASN A 29 24.08 76.84 33.99
CA ASN A 29 23.91 77.64 35.21
C ASN A 29 22.83 77.13 36.20
N ALA A 30 23.18 77.02 37.49
CA ALA A 30 22.43 76.39 38.58
C ALA A 30 21.16 77.17 39.00
N ALA A 31 20.88 78.43 38.47
CA ALA A 31 19.81 79.26 38.90
C ALA A 31 18.39 78.84 38.46
N ARG A 32 18.24 77.81 37.61
CA ARG A 32 16.91 77.37 37.08
C ARG A 32 16.75 75.81 37.13
N ARG A 33 17.10 75.20 38.25
CA ARG A 33 17.06 73.72 38.42
C ARG A 33 15.71 73.04 38.08
N GLY A 34 14.58 73.68 38.43
CA GLY A 34 13.24 73.12 38.13
C GLY A 34 12.98 72.96 36.64
N ARG A 35 13.40 73.99 35.84
CA ARG A 35 13.21 73.90 34.38
C ARG A 35 14.14 72.88 33.69
N GLN A 36 15.32 72.72 34.22
CA GLN A 36 16.24 71.66 33.71
C GLN A 36 15.67 70.25 33.87
N TRP A 37 15.02 69.97 34.99
CA TRP A 37 14.35 68.71 35.21
C TRP A 37 13.17 68.50 34.27
N ILE A 38 12.38 69.52 33.95
CA ILE A 38 11.27 69.45 32.97
C ILE A 38 11.81 69.16 31.58
N VAL A 39 12.92 69.78 31.17
CA VAL A 39 13.52 69.49 29.85
C VAL A 39 14.09 68.08 29.77
N ILE A 40 14.78 67.56 30.82
CA ILE A 40 15.25 66.24 30.88
C ILE A 40 14.12 65.21 30.84
N ALA A 41 13.01 65.49 31.57
CA ALA A 41 11.85 64.60 31.54
C ALA A 41 11.22 64.57 30.14
N LEU A 42 11.09 65.72 29.47
CA LEU A 42 10.58 65.75 28.10
C LEU A 42 11.51 65.11 27.08
N GLN A 43 12.82 65.15 27.27
CA GLN A 43 13.79 64.46 26.42
C GLN A 43 13.66 62.93 26.57
N LEU A 44 13.46 62.42 27.79
CA LEU A 44 13.20 61.01 28.06
C LEU A 44 11.88 60.57 27.40
N ILE A 45 10.80 61.36 27.54
CA ILE A 45 9.52 61.06 26.91
C ILE A 45 9.66 61.08 25.39
N ALA A 46 10.34 62.07 24.80
CA ALA A 46 10.58 62.13 23.37
C ALA A 46 11.36 60.96 22.83
N ALA A 47 12.43 60.52 23.55
CA ALA A 47 13.20 59.35 23.16
C ALA A 47 12.38 58.05 23.23
N THR A 48 11.54 57.93 24.26
CA THR A 48 10.63 56.75 24.40
C THR A 48 9.58 56.74 23.27
N LEU A 49 8.99 57.90 22.95
CA LEU A 49 8.04 58.03 21.85
C LEU A 49 8.69 57.73 20.48
N LEU A 50 9.93 58.21 20.29
CA LEU A 50 10.69 57.91 19.08
C LEU A 50 11.03 56.42 18.98
N TYR A 51 11.36 55.77 20.10
CA TYR A 51 11.56 54.34 20.15
C TYR A 51 10.30 53.61 19.69
N PHE A 52 9.11 53.93 20.23
CA PHE A 52 7.84 53.31 19.81
C PHE A 52 7.42 53.69 18.38
N CYS A 53 7.91 54.81 17.86
CA CYS A 53 7.73 55.16 16.45
C CYS A 53 8.56 54.25 15.53
N LEU A 54 9.79 53.91 15.93
CA LEU A 54 10.70 53.03 15.18
C LEU A 54 10.35 51.57 15.38
N VAL A 55 9.99 51.18 16.60
CA VAL A 55 9.63 49.81 17.03
C VAL A 55 8.24 49.84 17.66
N PRO A 56 7.17 49.89 16.86
CA PRO A 56 5.80 49.98 17.39
C PRO A 56 5.47 48.72 18.20
N PRO A 57 4.75 48.84 19.34
CA PRO A 57 4.32 47.69 20.11
C PRO A 57 3.47 46.79 19.24
N THR A 58 3.76 45.49 19.29
CA THR A 58 3.04 44.48 18.52
C THR A 58 1.65 44.25 19.11
N GLY A 59 0.62 44.50 18.32
CA GLY A 59 -0.76 44.07 18.60
C GLY A 59 -0.94 42.61 18.29
N GLN A 60 -1.81 41.94 19.02
CA GLN A 60 -2.24 40.58 18.66
C GLN A 60 -3.46 40.68 17.76
N GLN A 61 -3.34 40.25 16.51
CA GLN A 61 -4.50 40.10 15.61
C GLN A 61 -4.77 38.64 15.35
N PRO A 62 -6.04 38.23 15.19
CA PRO A 62 -6.34 36.89 14.74
C PRO A 62 -5.66 36.66 13.40
N ALA A 63 -4.93 35.56 13.29
CA ALA A 63 -4.17 35.26 12.07
C ALA A 63 -5.11 35.09 10.88
N VAL A 64 -4.74 35.66 9.75
CA VAL A 64 -5.50 35.59 8.50
C VAL A 64 -5.51 34.13 7.99
N GLY A 65 -6.70 33.66 7.63
CA GLY A 65 -6.84 32.35 6.99
C GLY A 65 -6.26 32.38 5.57
N LEU A 66 -5.44 31.40 5.23
CA LEU A 66 -4.88 31.22 3.89
C LEU A 66 -5.69 30.16 3.13
N VAL A 67 -6.07 30.47 1.89
CA VAL A 67 -6.69 29.49 0.98
C VAL A 67 -5.70 29.10 -0.10
N VAL A 68 -5.41 27.80 -0.19
CA VAL A 68 -4.51 27.21 -1.20
C VAL A 68 -5.31 26.27 -2.08
N LEU A 69 -5.26 26.53 -3.38
CA LEU A 69 -5.93 25.76 -4.41
C LEU A 69 -4.93 24.79 -5.05
N GLY A 70 -5.25 23.51 -5.02
CA GLY A 70 -4.47 22.44 -5.64
C GLY A 70 -5.13 21.90 -6.91
N ILE A 71 -4.74 20.69 -7.28
CA ILE A 71 -5.26 19.97 -8.46
C ILE A 71 -6.79 19.83 -8.38
N ASP A 72 -7.48 20.06 -9.49
CA ASP A 72 -8.95 19.98 -9.61
C ASP A 72 -9.74 20.91 -8.66
N ALA A 73 -9.13 21.93 -8.09
CA ALA A 73 -9.81 22.86 -7.20
C ALA A 73 -11.01 23.58 -7.85
N ASP A 74 -10.99 23.74 -9.18
CA ASP A 74 -12.11 24.26 -9.99
C ASP A 74 -13.36 23.35 -9.94
N LYS A 75 -13.20 22.06 -9.63
CA LYS A 75 -14.28 21.07 -9.49
C LYS A 75 -14.84 20.99 -8.06
N ALA A 76 -14.28 21.72 -7.11
CA ALA A 76 -14.66 21.65 -5.69
C ALA A 76 -15.97 22.40 -5.35
N GLY A 77 -16.65 22.99 -6.34
CA GLY A 77 -17.84 23.81 -6.12
C GLY A 77 -17.50 25.22 -5.62
N ALA A 78 -18.30 25.76 -4.69
CA ALA A 78 -18.06 27.11 -4.17
C ALA A 78 -16.75 27.19 -3.38
N LEU A 79 -15.85 28.05 -3.83
CA LEU A 79 -14.60 28.32 -3.10
C LEU A 79 -14.90 29.01 -1.77
N PRO A 80 -14.18 28.67 -0.68
CA PRO A 80 -14.38 29.30 0.61
C PRO A 80 -14.20 30.82 0.52
N ALA A 81 -15.06 31.56 1.20
CA ALA A 81 -14.86 32.98 1.39
C ALA A 81 -13.59 33.18 2.23
N SER A 82 -12.63 33.93 1.72
CA SER A 82 -11.38 34.24 2.42
C SER A 82 -11.17 35.76 2.44
N ALA A 83 -10.81 36.28 3.61
CA ALA A 83 -10.29 37.64 3.74
C ALA A 83 -8.80 37.73 3.33
N GLY A 84 -8.12 36.60 3.14
CA GLY A 84 -6.72 36.50 2.76
C GLY A 84 -6.51 36.17 1.26
N PRO A 85 -5.24 36.15 0.83
CA PRO A 85 -4.90 35.83 -0.54
C PRO A 85 -5.28 34.39 -0.90
N ARG A 86 -5.69 34.19 -2.15
CA ARG A 86 -5.89 32.86 -2.75
C ARG A 86 -4.62 32.49 -3.49
N LEU A 87 -3.97 31.39 -3.06
CA LEU A 87 -2.75 30.93 -3.67
C LEU A 87 -3.03 29.69 -4.54
N LEU A 88 -2.43 29.65 -5.70
CA LEU A 88 -2.56 28.56 -6.67
C LEU A 88 -1.27 27.74 -6.69
N LEU A 89 -1.36 26.46 -6.36
CA LEU A 89 -0.26 25.52 -6.62
C LEU A 89 -0.08 25.31 -8.13
N PRO A 90 1.07 24.83 -8.60
CA PRO A 90 1.35 24.71 -10.04
C PRO A 90 0.34 23.85 -10.80
N GLU A 91 -0.28 22.89 -10.14
CA GLU A 91 -1.27 21.97 -10.70
C GLU A 91 -2.70 22.52 -10.70
N ALA A 92 -2.94 23.65 -10.01
CA ALA A 92 -4.26 24.24 -9.95
C ALA A 92 -4.62 24.95 -11.25
N ALA A 93 -5.90 24.90 -11.63
CA ALA A 93 -6.43 25.71 -12.70
C ALA A 93 -6.38 27.21 -12.33
N ASP A 94 -6.27 28.09 -13.33
CA ASP A 94 -6.28 29.53 -13.09
C ASP A 94 -7.64 30.00 -12.58
N VAL A 95 -7.62 30.75 -11.48
CA VAL A 95 -8.81 31.32 -10.85
C VAL A 95 -8.62 32.84 -10.72
N PRO A 96 -9.64 33.65 -11.03
CA PRO A 96 -9.55 35.09 -10.92
C PRO A 96 -9.13 35.53 -9.51
N GLY A 97 -8.12 36.43 -9.43
CA GLY A 97 -7.58 36.92 -8.16
C GLY A 97 -6.67 35.92 -7.42
N GLY A 98 -6.31 34.81 -8.03
CA GLY A 98 -5.37 33.85 -7.47
C GLY A 98 -3.91 34.18 -7.83
N GLN A 99 -3.02 34.07 -6.86
CA GLN A 99 -1.58 34.22 -7.05
C GLN A 99 -0.91 32.86 -7.14
N ARG A 100 -0.18 32.58 -8.23
CA ARG A 100 0.52 31.31 -8.43
C ARG A 100 1.80 31.25 -7.58
N VAL A 101 2.01 30.14 -6.90
CA VAL A 101 3.18 29.86 -6.06
C VAL A 101 3.82 28.55 -6.49
N PRO A 102 5.15 28.37 -6.34
CA PRO A 102 5.86 27.18 -6.81
C PRO A 102 5.55 25.92 -5.99
N ASP A 103 5.26 26.07 -4.70
CA ASP A 103 4.98 24.98 -3.77
C ASP A 103 4.30 25.50 -2.50
N LEU A 104 3.73 24.57 -1.71
CA LEU A 104 3.03 24.90 -0.47
C LEU A 104 3.98 25.45 0.62
N ALA A 105 5.21 24.96 0.69
CA ALA A 105 6.19 25.44 1.68
C ALA A 105 6.55 26.90 1.41
N THR A 106 6.69 27.29 0.15
CA THR A 106 6.92 28.70 -0.25
C THR A 106 5.68 29.57 0.03
N ALA A 107 4.48 29.04 -0.26
CA ALA A 107 3.22 29.71 0.08
C ALA A 107 3.15 30.07 1.57
N LEU A 108 3.43 29.10 2.45
CA LEU A 108 3.40 29.29 3.90
C LEU A 108 4.51 30.20 4.44
N ARG A 109 5.68 30.23 3.78
CA ARG A 109 6.75 31.19 4.14
C ARG A 109 6.43 32.62 3.75
N GLN A 110 5.83 32.81 2.57
CA GLN A 110 5.47 34.15 2.07
C GLN A 110 4.22 34.71 2.76
N HIS A 111 3.28 33.83 3.11
CA HIS A 111 2.03 34.14 3.76
C HIS A 111 1.85 33.33 5.04
N PRO A 112 2.55 33.67 6.14
CA PRO A 112 2.37 33.00 7.40
C PRO A 112 0.91 33.07 7.85
N ALA A 113 0.28 31.92 8.03
CA ALA A 113 -1.12 31.81 8.41
C ALA A 113 -1.28 30.83 9.58
N SER A 114 -2.25 31.08 10.45
CA SER A 114 -2.59 30.13 11.52
C SER A 114 -3.61 29.09 11.07
N THR A 115 -4.43 29.44 10.09
CA THR A 115 -5.42 28.54 9.49
C THR A 115 -5.14 28.40 8.00
N LEU A 116 -5.13 27.18 7.53
CA LEU A 116 -4.94 26.82 6.14
C LEU A 116 -6.18 26.09 5.62
N THR A 117 -6.77 26.58 4.54
CA THR A 117 -7.80 25.84 3.82
C THR A 117 -7.21 25.34 2.51
N LEU A 118 -7.10 24.03 2.38
CA LEU A 118 -6.71 23.35 1.15
C LEU A 118 -7.95 22.99 0.36
N VAL A 119 -7.99 23.31 -0.94
CA VAL A 119 -9.10 22.97 -1.83
C VAL A 119 -8.55 22.17 -3.00
N GLY A 120 -9.18 21.05 -3.32
CA GLY A 120 -8.77 20.21 -4.46
C GLY A 120 -8.69 18.73 -4.14
N ALA A 121 -8.20 17.94 -5.10
CA ALA A 121 -8.11 16.49 -4.99
C ALA A 121 -7.07 15.99 -3.98
N GLY A 122 -6.21 16.88 -3.47
CA GLY A 122 -5.19 16.56 -2.45
C GLY A 122 -3.85 17.22 -2.75
N LEU A 123 -2.85 16.90 -1.93
CA LEU A 123 -1.49 17.41 -2.06
C LEU A 123 -0.63 16.43 -2.89
N VAL A 124 0.08 16.96 -3.87
CA VAL A 124 1.12 16.20 -4.57
C VAL A 124 2.29 15.87 -3.64
N ALA A 125 3.10 14.89 -4.00
CA ALA A 125 4.20 14.40 -3.16
C ALA A 125 5.17 15.51 -2.71
N ARG A 126 5.43 16.51 -3.56
CA ARG A 126 6.27 17.69 -3.26
C ARG A 126 5.77 18.48 -2.06
N ASP A 127 4.45 18.63 -1.93
CA ASP A 127 3.82 19.53 -0.96
C ASP A 127 3.45 18.82 0.36
N ARG A 128 3.51 17.48 0.42
CA ARG A 128 3.19 16.70 1.64
C ARG A 128 4.21 16.87 2.75
N ASP A 129 5.45 17.25 2.42
CA ASP A 129 6.53 17.49 3.40
C ASP A 129 6.53 18.91 3.96
N ALA A 130 5.62 19.77 3.51
CA ALA A 130 5.51 21.13 4.04
C ALA A 130 5.10 21.12 5.52
N VAL A 131 5.74 21.97 6.32
CA VAL A 131 5.36 22.17 7.72
C VAL A 131 4.02 22.92 7.74
N LEU A 132 2.95 22.19 8.05
CA LEU A 132 1.60 22.73 8.05
C LEU A 132 1.29 23.50 9.34
N PRO A 133 0.44 24.54 9.29
CA PRO A 133 -0.11 25.16 10.48
C PRO A 133 -0.99 24.18 11.24
N ARG A 134 -1.30 24.50 12.50
CA ARG A 134 -2.07 23.60 13.37
C ARG A 134 -3.53 23.43 12.97
N ASP A 135 -4.15 24.47 12.40
CA ASP A 135 -5.54 24.40 11.93
C ASP A 135 -5.53 24.30 10.40
N VAL A 136 -5.69 23.09 9.90
CA VAL A 136 -5.80 22.80 8.47
C VAL A 136 -7.18 22.23 8.18
N ARG A 137 -7.89 22.88 7.27
CA ARG A 137 -9.16 22.41 6.73
C ARG A 137 -8.96 21.96 5.29
N TRP A 138 -9.36 20.76 4.97
CA TRP A 138 -9.33 20.29 3.61
C TRP A 138 -10.74 20.15 3.05
N GLN A 139 -10.97 20.78 1.90
CA GLN A 139 -12.17 20.65 1.10
C GLN A 139 -11.83 19.79 -0.14
N PRO A 140 -12.09 18.48 -0.07
CA PRO A 140 -11.83 17.59 -1.19
C PRO A 140 -12.81 17.83 -2.34
N VAL A 141 -12.39 17.49 -3.56
CA VAL A 141 -13.29 17.37 -4.70
C VAL A 141 -14.06 16.05 -4.65
N ALA A 142 -15.18 15.99 -5.36
CA ALA A 142 -15.93 14.74 -5.50
C ALA A 142 -15.03 13.65 -6.12
N PRO A 143 -15.01 12.44 -5.54
CA PRO A 143 -14.17 11.37 -6.04
C PRO A 143 -14.62 10.94 -7.44
N THR A 144 -13.66 10.67 -8.33
CA THR A 144 -13.90 10.16 -9.67
C THR A 144 -14.51 8.75 -9.61
N ARG A 145 -15.41 8.43 -10.52
CA ARG A 145 -15.93 7.07 -10.71
C ARG A 145 -14.83 6.21 -11.30
N GLY A 146 -14.70 4.99 -10.83
CA GLY A 146 -13.68 4.07 -11.34
C GLY A 146 -13.01 3.25 -10.26
N TRP A 147 -11.82 2.77 -10.57
CA TRP A 147 -10.98 2.00 -9.64
C TRP A 147 -10.39 2.90 -8.56
N ILE A 148 -10.64 2.57 -7.30
CA ILE A 148 -10.12 3.33 -6.14
C ILE A 148 -9.06 2.57 -5.37
N ALA A 149 -8.96 1.26 -5.54
CA ALA A 149 -7.89 0.44 -5.00
C ALA A 149 -7.51 -0.64 -6.00
N LEU A 150 -6.25 -0.95 -6.08
CA LEU A 150 -5.68 -2.04 -6.85
C LEU A 150 -4.52 -2.64 -6.08
N GLN A 151 -4.58 -3.93 -5.84
CA GLN A 151 -3.47 -4.72 -5.35
C GLN A 151 -2.96 -5.57 -6.51
N PRO A 152 -1.82 -5.20 -7.12
CA PRO A 152 -1.20 -6.02 -8.14
C PRO A 152 -0.88 -7.40 -7.60
N PRO A 153 -0.91 -8.44 -8.47
CA PRO A 153 -0.55 -9.78 -8.05
C PRO A 153 0.91 -9.85 -7.60
N ALA A 154 1.19 -10.79 -6.69
CA ALA A 154 2.55 -11.13 -6.32
C ALA A 154 3.28 -11.80 -7.49
N ASP A 155 4.62 -11.80 -7.42
CA ASP A 155 5.45 -12.56 -8.36
C ASP A 155 5.05 -14.03 -8.35
N THR A 156 4.87 -14.62 -9.54
CA THR A 156 4.42 -16.01 -9.70
C THR A 156 5.37 -16.81 -10.57
N ALA A 157 5.32 -18.13 -10.44
CA ALA A 157 6.01 -19.05 -11.35
C ALA A 157 5.25 -19.23 -12.67
N PRO A 158 5.91 -19.63 -13.76
CA PRO A 158 5.24 -20.03 -15.00
C PRO A 158 4.22 -21.15 -14.73
N GLY A 159 3.04 -21.02 -15.31
CA GLY A 159 1.92 -21.94 -15.11
C GLY A 159 1.11 -21.72 -13.83
N ALA A 160 1.58 -20.88 -12.90
CA ALA A 160 0.85 -20.60 -11.68
C ALA A 160 -0.29 -19.60 -11.90
N ARG A 161 -1.33 -19.76 -11.10
CA ARG A 161 -2.43 -18.79 -10.99
C ARG A 161 -1.98 -17.58 -10.18
N PHE A 162 -2.40 -16.42 -10.60
CA PHE A 162 -2.29 -15.18 -9.83
C PHE A 162 -3.67 -14.55 -9.62
N ASP A 163 -3.84 -13.83 -8.53
CA ASP A 163 -5.07 -13.13 -8.19
C ASP A 163 -4.84 -11.62 -8.17
N VAL A 164 -5.82 -10.89 -8.69
CA VAL A 164 -5.87 -9.42 -8.72
C VAL A 164 -7.03 -8.99 -7.84
N HIS A 165 -6.74 -8.18 -6.82
CA HIS A 165 -7.77 -7.59 -5.96
C HIS A 165 -7.90 -6.12 -6.29
N ALA A 166 -9.14 -5.66 -6.49
CA ALA A 166 -9.41 -4.27 -6.77
C ALA A 166 -10.73 -3.83 -6.13
N GLN A 167 -10.91 -2.51 -6.02
CA GLN A 167 -12.16 -1.93 -5.55
C GLN A 167 -12.59 -0.79 -6.48
N ALA A 168 -13.83 -0.82 -6.91
CA ALA A 168 -14.46 0.20 -7.73
C ALA A 168 -15.42 1.08 -6.91
N ARG A 169 -15.67 2.29 -7.39
CA ARG A 169 -16.62 3.23 -6.79
C ARG A 169 -17.48 3.91 -7.86
N GLY A 170 -18.74 4.14 -7.52
CA GLY A 170 -19.63 5.04 -8.29
C GLY A 170 -20.24 4.43 -9.54
N VAL A 171 -20.17 3.11 -9.73
CA VAL A 171 -20.75 2.40 -10.88
C VAL A 171 -21.67 1.29 -10.39
N ALA A 172 -22.98 1.45 -10.61
CA ALA A 172 -23.97 0.45 -10.21
C ALA A 172 -24.02 -0.71 -11.21
N LYS A 173 -24.22 -1.93 -10.73
CA LYS A 173 -24.28 -3.16 -11.55
C LYS A 173 -23.10 -3.29 -12.52
N ALA A 174 -21.91 -2.95 -12.04
CA ALA A 174 -20.70 -2.98 -12.82
C ALA A 174 -20.19 -4.41 -13.01
N LYS A 175 -19.44 -4.62 -14.09
CA LYS A 175 -18.64 -5.82 -14.33
C LYS A 175 -17.16 -5.46 -14.39
N ALA A 176 -16.33 -6.34 -13.89
CA ALA A 176 -14.89 -6.24 -14.01
C ALA A 176 -14.36 -7.29 -14.98
N GLU A 177 -13.45 -6.90 -15.85
CA GLU A 177 -12.74 -7.79 -16.77
C GLU A 177 -11.23 -7.65 -16.58
N LEU A 178 -10.53 -8.78 -16.58
CA LEU A 178 -9.09 -8.84 -16.69
C LEU A 178 -8.70 -9.28 -18.09
N LEU A 179 -7.91 -8.46 -18.78
CA LEU A 179 -7.45 -8.75 -20.15
C LEU A 179 -5.96 -9.08 -20.13
N ALA A 180 -5.57 -10.06 -20.92
CA ALA A 180 -4.16 -10.35 -21.18
C ALA A 180 -3.55 -9.25 -22.09
N PRO A 181 -2.21 -9.18 -22.21
CA PRO A 181 -1.53 -8.19 -23.07
C PRO A 181 -1.98 -8.18 -24.53
N ALA A 182 -2.60 -9.27 -25.03
CA ALA A 182 -3.16 -9.38 -26.38
C ALA A 182 -4.68 -9.06 -26.42
N ASP A 183 -5.20 -8.32 -25.46
CA ASP A 183 -6.60 -7.89 -25.34
C ASP A 183 -7.63 -9.04 -25.21
N SER A 184 -7.21 -10.28 -24.95
CA SER A 184 -8.11 -11.38 -24.66
C SER A 184 -8.55 -11.35 -23.21
N VAL A 185 -9.88 -11.50 -22.98
CA VAL A 185 -10.45 -11.57 -21.63
C VAL A 185 -10.02 -12.88 -20.97
N VAL A 186 -9.32 -12.80 -19.85
CA VAL A 186 -8.87 -13.97 -19.08
C VAL A 186 -9.73 -14.24 -17.85
N ASP A 187 -10.45 -13.24 -17.38
CA ASP A 187 -11.44 -13.38 -16.30
C ASP A 187 -12.48 -12.27 -16.35
N ARG A 188 -13.70 -12.58 -15.86
CA ARG A 188 -14.80 -11.63 -15.77
C ARG A 188 -15.65 -11.96 -14.55
N VAL A 189 -15.94 -10.93 -13.73
CA VAL A 189 -16.77 -11.05 -12.54
C VAL A 189 -17.72 -9.87 -12.41
N ASP A 190 -18.84 -10.08 -11.74
CA ASP A 190 -19.69 -8.96 -11.30
C ASP A 190 -19.04 -8.25 -10.12
N VAL A 191 -19.14 -6.93 -10.09
CA VAL A 191 -18.62 -6.11 -8.99
C VAL A 191 -19.57 -6.26 -7.80
N ALA A 192 -19.05 -6.61 -6.63
CA ALA A 192 -19.83 -6.72 -5.41
C ALA A 192 -20.43 -5.36 -4.99
N GLU A 193 -21.45 -5.35 -4.14
CA GLU A 193 -22.12 -4.11 -3.69
C GLU A 193 -21.17 -3.14 -2.98
N ASP A 194 -20.16 -3.65 -2.28
CA ASP A 194 -19.10 -2.87 -1.64
C ASP A 194 -17.99 -2.42 -2.61
N GLY A 195 -18.12 -2.74 -3.89
CA GLY A 195 -17.18 -2.42 -4.94
C GLY A 195 -15.99 -3.37 -5.06
N HIS A 196 -15.83 -4.37 -4.19
CA HIS A 196 -14.71 -5.30 -4.24
C HIS A 196 -14.85 -6.31 -5.37
N VAL A 197 -13.70 -6.62 -5.99
CA VAL A 197 -13.57 -7.67 -7.01
C VAL A 197 -12.29 -8.46 -6.78
N GLN A 198 -12.35 -9.74 -7.13
CA GLN A 198 -11.21 -10.62 -7.24
C GLN A 198 -11.25 -11.30 -8.60
N LEU A 199 -10.24 -11.06 -9.42
CA LEU A 199 -10.06 -11.71 -10.71
C LEU A 199 -8.78 -12.54 -10.68
N SER A 200 -8.69 -13.49 -11.60
CA SER A 200 -7.54 -14.37 -11.66
C SER A 200 -7.03 -14.54 -13.09
N GLY A 201 -5.74 -14.81 -13.19
CA GLY A 201 -5.10 -15.16 -14.44
C GLY A 201 -4.08 -16.28 -14.24
N ILE A 202 -3.49 -16.74 -15.33
CA ILE A 202 -2.40 -17.71 -15.32
C ILE A 202 -1.16 -17.06 -15.93
N ALA A 203 -0.06 -17.09 -15.19
CA ALA A 203 1.23 -16.63 -15.65
C ALA A 203 1.81 -17.66 -16.64
N ARG A 204 1.84 -17.38 -17.95
CA ARG A 204 2.17 -18.39 -18.97
C ARG A 204 3.66 -18.55 -19.19
N ALA A 205 4.40 -17.47 -19.22
CA ALA A 205 5.82 -17.46 -19.54
C ALA A 205 6.58 -16.56 -18.57
N GLU A 206 7.85 -16.89 -18.36
CA GLU A 206 8.75 -16.03 -17.61
C GLU A 206 8.86 -14.64 -18.21
N GLY A 207 8.98 -13.64 -17.36
CA GLY A 207 9.14 -12.26 -17.77
C GLY A 207 8.17 -11.32 -17.10
N ARG A 208 7.96 -10.18 -17.70
CA ARG A 208 7.10 -9.12 -17.21
C ARG A 208 6.01 -8.85 -18.24
N SER A 209 4.80 -8.82 -17.78
CA SER A 209 3.61 -8.52 -18.59
C SER A 209 2.78 -7.45 -17.90
N VAL A 210 1.91 -6.80 -18.66
CA VAL A 210 0.95 -5.83 -18.14
C VAL A 210 -0.41 -6.27 -18.63
N PHE A 211 -1.23 -6.76 -17.72
CA PHE A 211 -2.63 -7.02 -17.95
C PHE A 211 -3.43 -5.73 -17.87
N GLN A 212 -4.66 -5.73 -18.35
CA GLN A 212 -5.56 -4.58 -18.28
C GLN A 212 -6.79 -4.94 -17.46
N LEU A 213 -7.05 -4.18 -16.41
CA LEU A 213 -8.28 -4.27 -15.63
C LEU A 213 -9.28 -3.26 -16.18
N ARG A 214 -10.45 -3.70 -16.64
CA ARG A 214 -11.55 -2.85 -17.14
C ARG A 214 -12.74 -2.88 -16.19
N LEU A 215 -13.35 -1.73 -16.00
CA LEU A 215 -14.61 -1.56 -15.31
C LEU A 215 -15.69 -1.22 -16.34
N LEU A 216 -16.73 -2.03 -16.40
CA LEU A 216 -17.84 -1.89 -17.34
C LEU A 216 -19.10 -1.49 -16.59
N ASP A 217 -19.91 -0.62 -17.18
CA ASP A 217 -21.24 -0.32 -16.69
C ASP A 217 -22.26 -1.41 -17.07
N ALA A 218 -23.51 -1.24 -16.65
CA ALA A 218 -24.59 -2.17 -16.97
C ALA A 218 -24.87 -2.28 -18.48
N GLY A 219 -24.48 -1.29 -19.28
CA GLY A 219 -24.60 -1.27 -20.75
C GLY A 219 -23.39 -1.91 -21.44
N GLY A 220 -22.37 -2.33 -20.72
CA GLY A 220 -21.15 -2.90 -21.27
C GLY A 220 -20.13 -1.87 -21.77
N HIS A 221 -20.31 -0.58 -21.46
CA HIS A 221 -19.34 0.46 -21.82
C HIS A 221 -18.22 0.53 -20.78
N VAL A 222 -17.00 0.73 -21.26
CA VAL A 222 -15.83 0.90 -20.37
C VAL A 222 -15.92 2.24 -19.66
N VAL A 223 -16.03 2.21 -18.34
CA VAL A 223 -16.05 3.39 -17.46
C VAL A 223 -14.65 3.80 -17.05
N ASP A 224 -13.80 2.81 -16.71
CA ASP A 224 -12.43 3.04 -16.26
C ASP A 224 -11.56 1.82 -16.58
N SER A 225 -10.25 2.05 -16.63
CA SER A 225 -9.26 0.99 -16.83
C SER A 225 -7.98 1.26 -16.05
N ALA A 226 -7.31 0.20 -15.63
CA ALA A 226 -6.03 0.30 -14.94
C ALA A 226 -5.07 -0.80 -15.40
N PRO A 227 -3.77 -0.51 -15.57
CA PRO A 227 -2.77 -1.54 -15.85
C PRO A 227 -2.54 -2.41 -14.61
N VAL A 228 -2.41 -3.71 -14.82
CA VAL A 228 -2.09 -4.71 -13.81
C VAL A 228 -0.75 -5.32 -14.15
N PRO A 229 0.33 -4.85 -13.53
CA PRO A 229 1.67 -5.41 -13.76
C PRO A 229 1.76 -6.79 -13.12
N GLN A 230 2.24 -7.76 -13.88
CA GLN A 230 2.52 -9.13 -13.46
C GLN A 230 3.95 -9.49 -13.78
N GLN A 231 4.69 -9.93 -12.78
CA GLN A 231 6.03 -10.48 -12.93
C GLN A 231 5.98 -12.00 -12.75
N THR A 232 6.53 -12.72 -13.73
CA THR A 232 6.66 -14.18 -13.69
C THR A 232 8.14 -14.51 -13.59
N LEU A 233 8.54 -15.06 -12.46
CA LEU A 233 9.94 -15.41 -12.17
C LEU A 233 10.12 -16.92 -12.22
N PRO A 234 11.30 -17.42 -12.70
CA PRO A 234 11.63 -18.81 -12.52
C PRO A 234 11.62 -19.12 -11.03
N ALA A 235 10.69 -19.95 -10.60
CA ALA A 235 10.67 -20.44 -9.22
C ALA A 235 11.51 -21.69 -9.10
N ALA A 236 12.23 -21.84 -8.00
CA ALA A 236 12.76 -23.14 -7.64
C ALA A 236 11.58 -24.12 -7.53
N PRO A 237 11.67 -25.32 -8.11
CA PRO A 237 10.59 -26.28 -8.05
C PRO A 237 10.18 -26.52 -6.60
N LEU A 238 8.88 -26.41 -6.31
CA LEU A 238 8.34 -26.75 -5.00
C LEU A 238 8.74 -28.19 -4.62
N ARG A 239 9.08 -28.39 -3.36
CA ARG A 239 9.42 -29.70 -2.80
C ARG A 239 8.33 -30.16 -1.87
N MET A 240 7.63 -31.21 -2.25
CA MET A 240 6.53 -31.81 -1.50
C MET A 240 6.96 -33.16 -0.94
N LEU A 241 6.81 -33.31 0.36
CA LEU A 241 6.94 -34.59 1.04
C LEU A 241 5.55 -35.18 1.25
N VAL A 242 5.37 -36.45 0.89
CA VAL A 242 4.12 -37.16 1.08
C VAL A 242 4.38 -38.43 1.89
N ARG A 243 3.70 -38.53 3.03
CA ARG A 243 3.69 -39.76 3.81
C ARG A 243 2.26 -40.25 3.97
N ALA A 244 1.98 -41.38 3.36
CA ALA A 244 0.66 -42.00 3.34
C ALA A 244 0.68 -43.38 4.02
N SER A 245 -0.43 -43.74 4.62
CA SER A 245 -0.62 -45.00 5.32
C SER A 245 -0.91 -46.17 4.36
N ALA A 246 -1.25 -45.85 3.11
CA ALA A 246 -1.47 -46.85 2.06
C ALA A 246 -1.26 -46.25 0.67
N PRO A 247 -0.81 -47.05 -0.32
CA PRO A 247 -0.89 -46.65 -1.72
C PRO A 247 -2.35 -46.56 -2.18
N GLY A 248 -2.61 -45.69 -3.16
CA GLY A 248 -3.96 -45.52 -3.69
C GLY A 248 -4.01 -44.68 -4.96
N PRO A 249 -5.16 -44.64 -5.64
CA PRO A 249 -5.32 -43.90 -6.88
C PRO A 249 -5.07 -42.39 -6.68
N GLU A 250 -5.55 -41.80 -5.59
CA GLU A 250 -5.33 -40.40 -5.26
C GLU A 250 -3.85 -40.04 -5.29
N LEU A 251 -3.03 -40.89 -4.64
CA LEU A 251 -1.59 -40.66 -4.56
C LEU A 251 -0.90 -40.82 -5.94
N LYS A 252 -1.39 -41.76 -6.76
CA LYS A 252 -0.90 -41.96 -8.13
C LYS A 252 -1.13 -40.74 -9.00
N TYR A 253 -2.33 -40.21 -8.99
CA TYR A 253 -2.70 -39.05 -9.83
C TYR A 253 -2.13 -37.75 -9.31
N LEU A 254 -2.01 -37.60 -7.99
CA LEU A 254 -1.29 -36.47 -7.37
C LEU A 254 0.18 -36.45 -7.82
N ARG A 255 0.88 -37.61 -7.79
CA ARG A 255 2.27 -37.70 -8.27
C ARG A 255 2.40 -37.33 -9.74
N ARG A 256 1.48 -37.79 -10.59
CA ARG A 256 1.47 -37.47 -12.02
C ARG A 256 1.29 -35.97 -12.23
N TRP A 257 0.27 -35.38 -11.63
CA TRP A 257 0.05 -33.97 -11.70
C TRP A 257 1.25 -33.15 -11.20
N ALA A 258 1.83 -33.54 -10.09
CA ALA A 258 3.00 -32.84 -9.52
C ALA A 258 4.22 -32.92 -10.47
N ALA A 259 4.46 -34.07 -11.11
CA ALA A 259 5.51 -34.22 -12.11
C ALA A 259 5.26 -33.34 -13.35
N ASP A 260 4.01 -33.28 -13.83
CA ASP A 260 3.60 -32.49 -14.98
C ASP A 260 3.72 -30.97 -14.71
N THR A 261 3.56 -30.55 -13.45
CA THR A 261 3.71 -29.16 -13.00
C THR A 261 5.12 -28.79 -12.49
N GLY A 262 6.08 -29.72 -12.56
CA GLY A 262 7.46 -29.50 -12.13
C GLY A 262 7.67 -29.51 -10.61
N ILE A 263 6.69 -29.92 -9.82
CA ILE A 263 6.82 -30.08 -8.36
C ILE A 263 7.64 -31.35 -8.07
N ARG A 264 8.67 -31.18 -7.25
CA ARG A 264 9.48 -32.36 -6.80
C ARG A 264 8.78 -33.02 -5.64
N VAL A 265 8.21 -34.20 -5.87
CA VAL A 265 7.50 -34.98 -4.85
C VAL A 265 8.35 -36.16 -4.43
N GLN A 266 8.47 -36.34 -3.12
CA GLN A 266 9.00 -37.58 -2.52
C GLN A 266 7.86 -38.26 -1.75
N VAL A 267 7.55 -39.48 -2.13
CA VAL A 267 6.42 -40.25 -1.58
C VAL A 267 6.94 -41.49 -0.82
N GLN A 268 6.38 -41.68 0.35
CA GLN A 268 6.44 -42.93 1.11
C GLN A 268 5.00 -43.35 1.46
N ALA A 269 4.59 -44.50 1.00
CA ALA A 269 3.31 -45.12 1.36
C ALA A 269 3.57 -46.43 2.07
N ASP A 270 3.02 -46.61 3.25
CA ASP A 270 3.22 -47.79 4.06
C ASP A 270 2.25 -48.89 3.61
N THR A 271 2.74 -50.14 3.42
CA THR A 271 1.91 -51.30 3.02
C THR A 271 1.66 -52.27 4.18
N GLY A 272 2.10 -51.92 5.37
CA GLY A 272 2.05 -52.77 6.57
C GLY A 272 3.34 -53.56 6.77
N ALA A 273 3.47 -54.20 7.94
CA ALA A 273 4.63 -55.04 8.32
C ALA A 273 6.02 -54.39 8.13
N GLY A 274 6.09 -53.04 8.20
CA GLY A 274 7.35 -52.30 8.02
C GLY A 274 7.80 -52.15 6.57
N VAL A 275 7.00 -52.56 5.60
CA VAL A 275 7.26 -52.36 4.17
C VAL A 275 6.63 -51.07 3.69
N SER A 276 7.38 -50.26 2.95
CA SER A 276 6.89 -49.05 2.30
C SER A 276 7.20 -49.06 0.81
N VAL A 277 6.34 -48.43 0.03
CA VAL A 277 6.44 -48.27 -1.41
C VAL A 277 6.55 -46.79 -1.73
N GLY A 278 7.35 -46.42 -2.73
CA GLY A 278 7.50 -45.03 -3.20
C GLY A 278 8.95 -44.71 -3.53
N ASP A 279 9.33 -43.47 -3.30
CA ASP A 279 10.65 -42.92 -3.67
C ASP A 279 11.71 -43.11 -2.55
N GLY A 280 11.42 -43.96 -1.58
CA GLY A 280 12.23 -44.20 -0.40
C GLY A 280 11.70 -43.56 0.87
N ALA A 281 12.44 -43.65 1.97
CA ALA A 281 12.02 -43.11 3.26
C ALA A 281 11.93 -41.60 3.23
N VAL A 282 10.77 -41.08 3.65
CA VAL A 282 10.56 -39.63 3.87
C VAL A 282 11.09 -39.30 5.24
N ALA A 283 12.24 -38.61 5.28
CA ALA A 283 12.83 -38.14 6.51
C ALA A 283 12.06 -36.92 7.04
N LEU A 284 11.53 -37.02 8.25
CA LEU A 284 10.83 -35.94 8.94
C LEU A 284 11.73 -35.36 10.05
N ASP A 285 12.98 -35.05 9.68
CA ASP A 285 13.93 -34.32 10.52
C ASP A 285 13.97 -32.82 10.16
N ALA A 286 14.60 -32.01 11.02
CA ALA A 286 14.66 -30.55 10.85
C ALA A 286 15.29 -30.15 9.50
N ALA A 287 16.35 -30.85 9.06
CA ALA A 287 17.06 -30.50 7.82
C ALA A 287 16.22 -30.80 6.56
N SER A 288 15.52 -31.93 6.54
CA SER A 288 14.65 -32.33 5.42
C SER A 288 13.41 -31.43 5.32
N LEU A 289 12.79 -31.12 6.47
CA LEU A 289 11.63 -30.24 6.55
C LEU A 289 11.98 -28.78 6.21
N ALA A 290 13.20 -28.32 6.56
CA ALA A 290 13.64 -26.97 6.19
C ALA A 290 13.81 -26.78 4.67
N ARG A 291 14.15 -27.87 3.95
CA ARG A 291 14.29 -27.88 2.49
C ARG A 291 12.98 -28.16 1.75
N SER A 292 11.90 -28.38 2.46
CA SER A 292 10.59 -28.73 1.89
C SER A 292 9.62 -27.58 2.02
N ASP A 293 8.68 -27.50 1.09
CA ASP A 293 7.69 -26.44 1.04
C ASP A 293 6.31 -26.90 1.52
N LEU A 294 5.99 -28.18 1.34
CA LEU A 294 4.74 -28.77 1.75
C LEU A 294 4.95 -30.21 2.24
N LEU A 295 4.36 -30.52 3.38
CA LEU A 295 4.23 -31.89 3.92
C LEU A 295 2.78 -32.33 3.83
N LEU A 296 2.50 -33.39 3.10
CA LEU A 296 1.19 -34.04 3.02
C LEU A 296 1.19 -35.32 3.86
N LEU A 297 0.21 -35.42 4.75
CA LEU A 297 -0.02 -36.57 5.62
C LEU A 297 -1.46 -37.06 5.51
N ASP A 298 -1.71 -38.33 5.73
CA ASP A 298 -3.03 -38.82 6.10
C ASP A 298 -3.16 -39.01 7.62
N GLU A 299 -4.36 -39.30 8.12
CA GLU A 299 -4.67 -39.38 9.55
C GLU A 299 -3.90 -40.50 10.28
N ARG A 300 -3.60 -41.62 9.57
CA ARG A 300 -2.85 -42.72 10.14
C ARG A 300 -1.36 -42.41 10.18
N SER A 301 -0.81 -41.87 9.10
CA SER A 301 0.58 -41.44 9.04
C SER A 301 0.86 -40.36 10.08
N LEU A 302 -0.06 -39.39 10.28
CA LEU A 302 0.03 -38.38 11.35
C LEU A 302 0.07 -39.06 12.73
N THR A 303 -0.76 -40.09 12.96
CA THR A 303 -0.80 -40.80 14.24
C THR A 303 0.46 -41.66 14.47
N ALA A 304 1.10 -42.14 13.41
CA ALA A 304 2.32 -42.94 13.48
C ALA A 304 3.60 -42.10 13.73
N LEU A 305 3.55 -40.77 13.67
CA LEU A 305 4.73 -39.95 13.94
C LEU A 305 5.26 -40.17 15.36
N SER A 306 6.55 -40.29 15.52
CA SER A 306 7.20 -40.26 16.85
C SER A 306 7.07 -38.87 17.49
N ALA A 307 7.30 -38.76 18.79
CA ALA A 307 7.31 -37.50 19.49
C ALA A 307 8.35 -36.52 18.91
N GLY A 308 9.52 -37.00 18.53
CA GLY A 308 10.57 -36.20 17.90
C GLY A 308 10.17 -35.69 16.51
N GLN A 309 9.58 -36.56 15.68
CA GLN A 309 9.08 -36.15 14.36
C GLN A 309 7.95 -35.12 14.46
N LEU A 310 7.01 -35.31 15.38
CA LEU A 310 5.94 -34.32 15.61
C LEU A 310 6.50 -32.97 16.07
N ALA A 311 7.53 -32.98 16.95
CA ALA A 311 8.20 -31.77 17.37
C ALA A 311 8.93 -31.06 16.21
N ALA A 312 9.60 -31.83 15.36
CA ALA A 312 10.26 -31.31 14.14
C ALA A 312 9.26 -30.69 13.16
N VAL A 313 8.12 -31.37 12.91
CA VAL A 313 7.04 -30.84 12.06
C VAL A 313 6.45 -29.55 12.66
N ARG A 314 6.21 -29.52 13.98
CA ARG A 314 5.72 -28.32 14.66
C ARG A 314 6.69 -27.15 14.53
N GLN A 315 7.99 -27.39 14.67
CA GLN A 315 9.00 -26.35 14.49
C GLN A 315 9.06 -25.88 13.04
N ALA A 316 9.13 -26.80 12.07
CA ALA A 316 9.16 -26.48 10.65
C ALA A 316 7.91 -25.68 10.20
N LEU A 317 6.73 -26.01 10.77
CA LEU A 317 5.50 -25.26 10.55
C LEU A 317 5.62 -23.80 11.06
N ARG A 318 6.20 -23.59 12.25
CA ARG A 318 6.48 -22.22 12.75
C ARG A 318 7.45 -21.47 11.84
N ASP A 319 8.38 -22.18 11.20
CA ASP A 319 9.41 -21.63 10.33
C ASP A 319 8.95 -21.47 8.85
N GLY A 320 7.69 -21.82 8.54
CA GLY A 320 7.09 -21.56 7.24
C GLY A 320 6.67 -22.79 6.43
N LEU A 321 6.95 -24.02 6.87
CA LEU A 321 6.48 -25.23 6.18
C LEU A 321 4.96 -25.25 6.06
N GLY A 322 4.43 -25.61 4.89
CA GLY A 322 3.02 -25.98 4.74
C GLY A 322 2.77 -27.40 5.22
N VAL A 323 1.67 -27.64 5.92
CA VAL A 323 1.24 -28.99 6.31
C VAL A 323 -0.19 -29.22 5.84
N LEU A 324 -0.42 -30.26 5.06
CA LEU A 324 -1.75 -30.66 4.59
C LEU A 324 -2.11 -32.02 5.18
N LEU A 325 -3.20 -32.08 5.93
CA LEU A 325 -3.88 -33.33 6.21
C LEU A 325 -4.87 -33.62 5.10
N ARG A 326 -4.63 -34.65 4.31
CA ARG A 326 -5.60 -35.23 3.39
C ARG A 326 -6.28 -36.40 4.09
N SER A 327 -7.54 -36.26 4.44
CA SER A 327 -8.26 -37.31 5.13
C SER A 327 -8.65 -38.41 4.13
N ALA A 328 -8.22 -39.62 4.42
CA ALA A 328 -8.64 -40.86 3.71
C ALA A 328 -9.75 -41.60 4.48
N GLY A 329 -10.01 -41.21 5.72
CA GLY A 329 -11.05 -41.72 6.58
C GLY A 329 -11.30 -40.80 7.79
N ALA A 330 -12.24 -41.18 8.65
CA ALA A 330 -12.52 -40.44 9.87
C ALA A 330 -11.29 -40.44 10.80
N PRO A 331 -10.74 -39.27 11.19
CA PRO A 331 -9.58 -39.22 12.06
C PRO A 331 -9.92 -39.69 13.47
N ALA A 332 -9.16 -40.69 13.96
CA ALA A 332 -9.26 -41.19 15.31
C ALA A 332 -8.88 -40.12 16.36
N ALA A 333 -9.22 -40.38 17.63
CA ALA A 333 -8.97 -39.41 18.72
C ALA A 333 -7.50 -38.99 18.82
N GLY A 334 -6.55 -39.87 18.59
CA GLY A 334 -5.11 -39.57 18.56
C GLY A 334 -4.71 -38.63 17.43
N ALA A 335 -5.24 -38.80 16.22
CA ALA A 335 -5.03 -37.88 15.10
C ALA A 335 -5.61 -36.49 15.38
N ARG A 336 -6.84 -36.46 15.93
CA ARG A 336 -7.49 -35.19 16.33
C ARG A 336 -6.70 -34.43 17.40
N GLN A 337 -6.10 -35.15 18.36
CA GLN A 337 -5.24 -34.52 19.37
C GLN A 337 -3.99 -33.92 18.73
N ARG A 338 -3.30 -34.65 17.86
CA ARG A 338 -2.11 -34.14 17.17
C ARG A 338 -2.40 -32.95 16.28
N LEU A 339 -3.56 -32.93 15.62
CA LEU A 339 -4.01 -31.76 14.84
C LEU A 339 -4.26 -30.54 15.74
N ARG A 340 -4.87 -30.72 16.92
CA ARG A 340 -4.99 -29.64 17.92
C ARG A 340 -3.62 -29.12 18.35
N ASP A 341 -2.67 -30.03 18.60
CA ASP A 341 -1.30 -29.67 19.01
C ASP A 341 -0.54 -28.93 17.91
N LEU A 342 -0.90 -29.14 16.63
CA LEU A 342 -0.38 -28.40 15.48
C LEU A 342 -1.18 -27.11 15.18
N GLY A 343 -2.26 -26.83 15.91
CA GLY A 343 -3.06 -25.61 15.79
C GLY A 343 -4.30 -25.72 14.88
N LEU A 344 -4.67 -26.92 14.43
CA LEU A 344 -5.85 -27.15 13.58
C LEU A 344 -6.85 -28.09 14.27
N PRO A 345 -7.78 -27.60 15.10
CA PRO A 345 -8.84 -28.43 15.66
C PRO A 345 -9.77 -28.96 14.56
N VAL A 346 -10.05 -30.25 14.55
CA VAL A 346 -10.94 -30.90 13.58
C VAL A 346 -12.13 -31.53 14.28
N GLN A 347 -13.31 -31.28 13.76
CA GLN A 347 -14.60 -31.78 14.24
C GLN A 347 -15.36 -32.48 13.10
N GLY A 348 -16.39 -33.22 13.45
CA GLY A 348 -17.22 -33.99 12.52
C GLY A 348 -17.09 -35.49 12.76
N ASP A 349 -18.05 -36.24 12.26
CA ASP A 349 -18.10 -37.71 12.41
C ASP A 349 -17.31 -38.45 11.33
N GLY A 350 -16.92 -37.71 10.24
CA GLY A 350 -16.23 -38.28 9.10
C GLY A 350 -17.10 -39.16 8.22
N SER A 351 -18.43 -39.03 8.28
CA SER A 351 -19.34 -39.67 7.34
C SER A 351 -19.09 -39.15 5.92
N SER A 352 -19.21 -40.03 4.94
CA SER A 352 -19.02 -39.69 3.54
C SER A 352 -20.27 -39.06 2.95
N HIS A 353 -20.08 -38.05 2.10
CA HIS A 353 -21.17 -37.41 1.34
C HIS A 353 -20.66 -36.96 -0.05
N ALA A 354 -21.61 -36.84 -0.98
CA ALA A 354 -21.31 -36.30 -2.31
C ALA A 354 -21.02 -34.80 -2.21
N LEU A 355 -19.98 -34.38 -2.91
CA LEU A 355 -19.51 -32.99 -2.98
C LEU A 355 -19.51 -32.51 -4.43
N GLU A 356 -20.24 -31.45 -4.68
CA GLU A 356 -20.19 -30.73 -5.94
C GLU A 356 -19.38 -29.44 -5.77
N LEU A 357 -18.26 -29.35 -6.46
CA LEU A 357 -17.48 -28.12 -6.54
C LEU A 357 -18.03 -27.22 -7.66
N PRO A 358 -17.74 -25.91 -7.64
CA PRO A 358 -18.22 -24.99 -8.68
C PRO A 358 -17.90 -25.53 -10.07
N GLY A 359 -18.90 -25.47 -10.95
CA GLY A 359 -18.75 -25.90 -12.35
C GLY A 359 -17.78 -25.03 -13.14
N ASP A 360 -17.64 -25.37 -14.41
CA ASP A 360 -16.89 -24.54 -15.34
C ASP A 360 -17.57 -23.16 -15.47
N GLY A 361 -16.78 -22.11 -15.45
CA GLY A 361 -17.26 -20.75 -15.65
C GLY A 361 -17.62 -20.47 -17.12
N ASP A 362 -17.63 -19.19 -17.48
CA ASP A 362 -17.84 -18.73 -18.86
C ASP A 362 -16.89 -19.43 -19.83
N SER A 363 -17.45 -20.06 -20.89
CA SER A 363 -16.68 -20.83 -21.88
C SER A 363 -15.63 -20.00 -22.60
N ALA A 364 -15.86 -18.69 -22.80
CA ALA A 364 -14.88 -17.79 -23.39
C ALA A 364 -13.69 -17.53 -22.45
N VAL A 365 -13.97 -17.42 -21.15
CA VAL A 365 -12.92 -17.30 -20.11
C VAL A 365 -12.09 -18.57 -20.02
N LEU A 366 -12.74 -19.73 -20.07
CA LEU A 366 -12.02 -21.01 -20.08
C LEU A 366 -11.13 -21.19 -21.31
N ALA A 367 -11.63 -20.85 -22.49
CA ALA A 367 -10.86 -20.88 -23.74
C ALA A 367 -9.63 -19.94 -23.65
N ALA A 368 -9.81 -18.74 -23.11
CA ALA A 368 -8.73 -17.79 -22.92
C ALA A 368 -7.67 -18.27 -21.90
N ARG A 369 -8.09 -18.93 -20.83
CA ARG A 369 -7.19 -19.53 -19.83
C ARG A 369 -6.38 -20.70 -20.41
N ARG A 370 -6.98 -21.52 -21.27
CA ARG A 370 -6.31 -22.65 -21.93
C ARG A 370 -5.29 -22.19 -22.98
N GLY A 371 -5.51 -21.06 -23.61
CA GLY A 371 -4.64 -20.50 -24.65
C GLY A 371 -4.89 -21.09 -26.04
N PRO A 372 -4.11 -20.67 -27.03
CA PRO A 372 -4.31 -21.02 -28.43
C PRO A 372 -4.09 -22.51 -28.77
N LEU A 373 -3.42 -23.24 -27.91
CA LEU A 373 -3.22 -24.69 -28.06
C LEU A 373 -4.24 -25.52 -27.26
N ALA A 374 -5.30 -24.86 -26.75
CA ALA A 374 -6.37 -25.58 -26.09
C ALA A 374 -7.07 -26.50 -27.08
N ALA A 375 -7.57 -27.61 -26.58
CA ALA A 375 -8.42 -28.52 -27.34
C ALA A 375 -9.55 -27.75 -28.05
N GLY A 376 -9.80 -28.07 -29.30
CA GLY A 376 -10.74 -27.36 -30.18
C GLY A 376 -10.14 -26.20 -30.99
N THR A 377 -8.86 -25.85 -30.79
CA THR A 377 -8.11 -24.88 -31.62
C THR A 377 -7.12 -25.53 -32.58
N LEU A 378 -6.94 -26.86 -32.49
CA LEU A 378 -6.16 -27.61 -33.45
C LEU A 378 -6.91 -27.75 -34.79
N PRO A 379 -6.21 -27.65 -35.93
CA PRO A 379 -6.85 -27.88 -37.23
C PRO A 379 -7.54 -29.24 -37.26
N THR A 380 -8.73 -29.27 -37.85
CA THR A 380 -9.58 -30.42 -37.99
C THR A 380 -8.84 -31.72 -38.29
N GLY A 381 -8.76 -32.58 -37.30
CA GLY A 381 -8.17 -33.92 -37.34
C GLY A 381 -8.49 -34.66 -36.07
N TYR A 382 -8.40 -35.96 -36.16
CA TYR A 382 -8.67 -36.95 -35.12
C TYR A 382 -8.52 -36.43 -33.66
N GLY A 383 -9.62 -36.31 -32.92
CA GLY A 383 -9.63 -35.98 -31.51
C GLY A 383 -10.54 -34.81 -31.11
N GLU A 384 -10.94 -33.94 -32.05
CA GLU A 384 -11.75 -32.74 -31.74
C GLU A 384 -13.12 -33.06 -31.12
N GLU A 385 -13.75 -34.16 -31.56
CA GLU A 385 -15.09 -34.54 -31.12
C GLU A 385 -15.06 -35.25 -29.77
N ALA A 386 -14.03 -36.09 -29.55
CA ALA A 386 -13.78 -36.73 -28.26
C ALA A 386 -13.39 -35.72 -27.18
N ASP A 387 -12.63 -34.69 -27.55
CA ASP A 387 -12.18 -33.67 -26.64
C ASP A 387 -13.29 -32.68 -26.28
N ARG A 388 -14.14 -32.26 -27.25
CA ARG A 388 -15.35 -31.47 -26.97
C ARG A 388 -16.35 -32.25 -26.11
N SER A 389 -16.54 -33.53 -26.35
CA SER A 389 -17.46 -34.35 -25.56
C SER A 389 -16.95 -34.58 -24.13
N SER A 390 -15.64 -34.74 -23.92
CA SER A 390 -15.06 -34.92 -22.59
C SER A 390 -15.16 -33.66 -21.74
N HIS A 391 -15.05 -32.46 -22.36
CA HIS A 391 -15.18 -31.19 -21.65
C HIS A 391 -16.62 -30.71 -21.46
N SER A 392 -17.57 -31.25 -22.21
CA SER A 392 -19.00 -30.97 -22.05
C SER A 392 -19.73 -31.95 -21.11
N ALA A 393 -19.07 -33.04 -20.73
CA ALA A 393 -19.61 -33.96 -19.74
C ALA A 393 -19.72 -33.29 -18.37
N PRO A 394 -20.84 -33.51 -17.66
CA PRO A 394 -20.97 -32.99 -16.30
C PRO A 394 -19.86 -33.57 -15.42
N LEU A 395 -19.25 -32.72 -14.59
CA LEU A 395 -18.24 -33.15 -13.61
C LEU A 395 -18.85 -34.19 -12.66
N PRO A 396 -18.25 -35.37 -12.47
CA PRO A 396 -18.72 -36.29 -11.46
C PRO A 396 -18.57 -35.66 -10.07
N ALA A 397 -19.60 -35.83 -9.24
CA ALA A 397 -19.51 -35.44 -7.83
C ALA A 397 -18.36 -36.19 -7.17
N LEU A 398 -17.62 -35.50 -6.34
CA LEU A 398 -16.55 -36.07 -5.52
C LEU A 398 -17.10 -36.61 -4.21
N GLU A 399 -16.34 -37.44 -3.55
CA GLU A 399 -16.61 -37.92 -2.20
C GLU A 399 -15.84 -37.07 -1.18
N ALA A 400 -16.54 -36.52 -0.21
CA ALA A 400 -15.94 -35.78 0.89
C ALA A 400 -16.39 -36.32 2.24
N LEU A 401 -15.52 -36.20 3.22
CA LEU A 401 -15.82 -36.58 4.60
C LEU A 401 -16.44 -35.36 5.34
N ALA A 402 -17.44 -35.60 6.17
CA ALA A 402 -18.06 -34.60 7.03
C ALA A 402 -17.10 -34.17 8.16
N LEU A 403 -16.07 -33.44 7.77
CA LEU A 403 -15.02 -32.90 8.64
C LEU A 403 -14.93 -31.38 8.48
N GLN A 404 -14.80 -30.68 9.60
CA GLN A 404 -14.66 -29.23 9.65
C GLN A 404 -13.50 -28.84 10.56
N ALA A 405 -12.88 -27.71 10.25
CA ALA A 405 -11.86 -27.08 11.09
C ALA A 405 -12.40 -25.74 11.62
N PRO A 406 -13.05 -25.72 12.81
CA PRO A 406 -13.65 -24.50 13.34
C PRO A 406 -12.65 -23.35 13.50
N GLY A 407 -13.05 -22.12 13.15
CA GLY A 407 -12.22 -20.93 13.23
C GLY A 407 -11.05 -20.91 12.22
N SER A 408 -11.14 -21.69 11.15
CA SER A 408 -10.20 -21.69 10.03
C SER A 408 -10.76 -20.92 8.83
N ASN A 409 -9.85 -20.51 7.93
CA ASN A 409 -10.22 -20.01 6.61
C ASN A 409 -10.63 -21.19 5.71
N ALA A 410 -11.56 -20.97 4.80
CA ALA A 410 -11.94 -22.01 3.83
C ALA A 410 -10.74 -22.35 2.93
N LEU A 411 -10.47 -23.65 2.77
CA LEU A 411 -9.45 -24.13 1.82
C LEU A 411 -10.02 -24.17 0.40
N LEU A 412 -11.26 -24.63 0.26
CA LEU A 412 -12.06 -24.65 -0.96
C LEU A 412 -13.50 -24.24 -0.61
N ARG A 413 -14.32 -23.98 -1.62
CA ARG A 413 -15.77 -23.77 -1.49
C ARG A 413 -16.51 -24.69 -2.44
N ASP A 414 -17.65 -25.22 -2.01
CA ASP A 414 -18.55 -25.98 -2.88
C ASP A 414 -19.38 -25.07 -3.79
N GLY A 415 -20.22 -25.67 -4.64
CA GLY A 415 -21.08 -24.95 -5.57
C GLY A 415 -22.13 -24.03 -4.88
N SER A 416 -22.39 -24.22 -3.57
CA SER A 416 -23.24 -23.37 -2.75
C SER A 416 -22.49 -22.25 -2.02
N GLY A 417 -21.14 -22.21 -2.14
CA GLY A 417 -20.28 -21.28 -1.43
C GLY A 417 -19.85 -21.73 -0.03
N LYS A 418 -20.31 -22.90 0.43
CA LYS A 418 -19.95 -23.46 1.74
C LYS A 418 -18.49 -23.92 1.75
N ALA A 419 -17.81 -23.73 2.88
CA ALA A 419 -16.41 -24.11 3.04
C ALA A 419 -16.22 -25.64 3.00
N VAL A 420 -15.27 -26.10 2.18
CA VAL A 420 -14.81 -27.47 2.07
C VAL A 420 -13.37 -27.55 2.56
N GLY A 421 -13.17 -28.21 3.70
CA GLY A 421 -11.90 -28.14 4.38
C GLY A 421 -11.58 -26.76 4.95
N GLY A 422 -10.42 -26.65 5.57
CA GLY A 422 -10.02 -25.38 6.17
C GLY A 422 -8.54 -25.31 6.45
N TRP A 423 -8.02 -24.10 6.59
CA TRP A 423 -6.61 -23.86 6.92
C TRP A 423 -6.45 -22.74 7.94
N ARG A 424 -5.34 -22.81 8.68
CA ARG A 424 -4.93 -21.78 9.65
C ARG A 424 -3.45 -21.49 9.51
N ALA A 425 -3.08 -20.24 9.81
CA ALA A 425 -1.67 -19.90 10.00
C ALA A 425 -1.17 -20.46 11.34
N ALA A 426 0.05 -20.96 11.35
CA ALA A 426 0.75 -21.45 12.54
C ALA A 426 2.22 -20.99 12.47
N GLY A 427 2.54 -19.87 13.11
CA GLY A 427 3.79 -19.16 12.90
C GLY A 427 3.84 -18.55 11.49
N LYS A 428 4.93 -18.81 10.76
CA LYS A 428 5.10 -18.41 9.36
C LYS A 428 4.49 -19.41 8.36
N GLY A 429 4.15 -20.62 8.80
CA GLY A 429 3.57 -21.67 7.97
C GLY A 429 2.06 -21.74 8.07
N ARG A 430 1.50 -22.69 7.33
CA ARG A 430 0.06 -22.93 7.26
C ARG A 430 -0.23 -24.42 7.42
N ILE A 431 -1.28 -24.73 8.16
CA ILE A 431 -1.78 -26.10 8.29
C ILE A 431 -3.20 -26.17 7.76
N GLY A 432 -3.50 -27.17 6.94
CA GLY A 432 -4.80 -27.35 6.31
C GLY A 432 -5.35 -28.76 6.41
N LEU A 433 -6.67 -28.86 6.26
CA LEU A 433 -7.43 -30.11 6.14
C LEU A 433 -8.12 -30.14 4.77
N LEU A 434 -7.89 -31.18 4.00
CA LEU A 434 -8.61 -31.50 2.76
C LEU A 434 -9.43 -32.79 2.99
N PRO A 435 -10.76 -32.69 3.08
CA PRO A 435 -11.61 -33.85 3.34
C PRO A 435 -12.02 -34.63 2.07
N ILE A 436 -11.52 -34.26 0.89
CA ILE A 436 -11.82 -34.93 -0.37
C ILE A 436 -11.00 -36.23 -0.48
N THR A 437 -11.68 -37.32 -0.84
CA THR A 437 -11.05 -38.66 -0.85
C THR A 437 -10.73 -39.17 -2.25
N ASP A 438 -11.40 -38.68 -3.30
CA ASP A 438 -11.41 -39.29 -4.62
C ASP A 438 -11.29 -38.29 -5.80
N SER A 439 -10.50 -37.23 -5.64
CA SER A 439 -10.31 -36.22 -6.72
C SER A 439 -9.77 -36.82 -8.03
N TRP A 440 -9.10 -37.97 -7.97
CA TRP A 440 -8.62 -38.73 -9.13
C TRP A 440 -9.72 -39.15 -10.10
N ARG A 441 -11.00 -39.23 -9.66
CA ARG A 441 -12.14 -39.54 -10.53
C ARG A 441 -12.32 -38.53 -11.65
N TRP A 442 -11.97 -37.27 -11.40
CA TRP A 442 -11.99 -36.26 -12.44
C TRP A 442 -10.99 -36.54 -13.56
N VAL A 443 -9.80 -37.07 -13.23
CA VAL A 443 -8.83 -37.47 -14.25
C VAL A 443 -9.37 -38.61 -15.10
N LEU A 444 -10.04 -39.60 -14.49
CA LEU A 444 -10.68 -40.70 -15.23
C LEU A 444 -11.88 -40.25 -16.08
N ALA A 445 -12.51 -39.14 -15.69
CA ALA A 445 -13.59 -38.54 -16.48
C ALA A 445 -13.07 -37.57 -17.58
N GLY A 446 -11.75 -37.55 -17.84
CA GLY A 446 -11.13 -36.64 -18.81
C GLY A 446 -11.04 -35.20 -18.36
N ARG A 447 -11.20 -34.93 -17.05
CA ARG A 447 -11.16 -33.60 -16.45
C ARG A 447 -9.91 -33.42 -15.56
N ASP A 448 -8.74 -33.75 -16.13
CA ASP A 448 -7.44 -33.51 -15.52
C ASP A 448 -7.15 -32.02 -15.29
N ASP A 449 -7.75 -31.13 -16.11
CA ASP A 449 -7.76 -29.70 -15.92
C ASP A 449 -8.31 -29.31 -14.53
N ARG A 450 -9.47 -29.83 -14.16
CA ARG A 450 -10.13 -29.54 -12.87
C ARG A 450 -9.40 -30.16 -11.69
N HIS A 451 -8.88 -31.39 -11.87
CA HIS A 451 -8.01 -32.01 -10.87
C HIS A 451 -6.76 -31.14 -10.61
N GLY A 452 -6.13 -30.66 -11.70
CA GLY A 452 -4.98 -29.77 -11.60
C GLY A 452 -5.28 -28.44 -10.94
N GLU A 453 -6.41 -27.80 -11.26
CA GLU A 453 -6.88 -26.55 -10.60
C GLU A 453 -7.07 -26.75 -9.09
N LEU A 454 -7.73 -27.83 -8.68
CA LEU A 454 -7.95 -28.16 -7.28
C LEU A 454 -6.62 -28.27 -6.53
N TRP A 455 -5.70 -29.09 -7.01
CA TRP A 455 -4.42 -29.31 -6.35
C TRP A 455 -3.52 -28.08 -6.40
N SER A 456 -3.52 -27.32 -7.51
CA SER A 456 -2.80 -26.05 -7.60
C SER A 456 -3.30 -25.06 -6.57
N SER A 457 -4.60 -24.93 -6.39
CA SER A 457 -5.21 -24.03 -5.39
C SER A 457 -4.82 -24.43 -3.95
N VAL A 458 -4.90 -25.72 -3.63
CA VAL A 458 -4.53 -26.26 -2.32
C VAL A 458 -3.04 -26.04 -2.02
N VAL A 459 -2.18 -26.37 -2.98
CA VAL A 459 -0.73 -26.19 -2.83
C VAL A 459 -0.35 -24.71 -2.73
N ALA A 460 -0.88 -23.87 -3.59
CA ALA A 460 -0.63 -22.42 -3.55
C ALA A 460 -1.08 -21.79 -2.22
N THR A 461 -2.16 -22.31 -1.63
CA THR A 461 -2.65 -21.83 -0.34
C THR A 461 -1.75 -22.23 0.82
N LEU A 462 -1.21 -23.45 0.80
CA LEU A 462 -0.55 -24.05 1.97
C LEU A 462 0.96 -24.05 1.90
N ALA A 463 1.56 -24.20 0.71
CA ALA A 463 3.00 -24.32 0.56
C ALA A 463 3.75 -23.13 1.19
N ARG A 464 4.99 -23.38 1.60
CA ARG A 464 5.88 -22.34 2.14
C ARG A 464 5.87 -21.12 1.22
N ALA A 465 5.56 -19.95 1.80
CA ALA A 465 5.68 -18.72 1.07
C ALA A 465 7.13 -18.49 0.66
N GLN A 466 7.39 -18.53 -0.64
CA GLN A 466 8.67 -18.14 -1.18
C GLN A 466 8.67 -16.61 -1.16
N GLY A 467 9.30 -16.02 -0.14
CA GLY A 467 9.46 -14.58 -0.09
C GLY A 467 10.40 -14.12 -1.20
N SER A 468 9.99 -13.18 -2.02
CA SER A 468 10.94 -12.31 -2.68
C SER A 468 11.72 -11.60 -1.57
N GLY A 469 12.98 -12.01 -1.36
CA GLY A 469 13.79 -11.64 -0.19
C GLY A 469 14.18 -10.17 -0.10
N ASP A 470 13.62 -9.28 -0.90
CA ASP A 470 13.97 -7.87 -0.91
C ASP A 470 12.88 -7.01 -0.30
N ALA A 471 13.12 -6.66 0.97
CA ALA A 471 12.34 -5.68 1.71
C ALA A 471 12.57 -4.20 1.27
N LEU A 472 13.21 -3.97 0.13
CA LEU A 472 13.48 -2.62 -0.42
C LEU A 472 12.23 -1.80 -0.72
N TRP A 473 11.04 -2.38 -0.57
CA TRP A 473 9.81 -1.73 -0.99
C TRP A 473 8.61 -2.26 -0.23
N SER A 474 7.72 -1.37 0.18
CA SER A 474 6.41 -1.82 0.63
C SER A 474 5.57 -2.24 -0.58
N PRO A 475 5.17 -3.50 -0.72
CA PRO A 475 4.37 -3.97 -1.86
C PRO A 475 2.98 -3.33 -1.94
N GLN A 476 2.58 -2.58 -0.93
CA GLN A 476 1.24 -2.01 -0.80
C GLN A 476 1.09 -0.60 -1.40
N THR A 477 2.17 0.05 -1.84
CA THR A 477 2.10 1.38 -2.43
C THR A 477 2.41 1.33 -3.91
N LEU A 478 1.44 1.78 -4.73
CA LEU A 478 1.64 1.95 -6.16
C LEU A 478 2.61 3.12 -6.40
N GLY A 479 3.59 2.92 -7.27
CA GLY A 479 4.52 3.96 -7.68
C GLY A 479 3.98 4.75 -8.87
N TRP A 480 4.03 6.08 -8.83
CA TRP A 480 3.51 6.94 -9.89
C TRP A 480 4.61 7.70 -10.60
N ALA A 481 4.51 7.84 -11.92
CA ALA A 481 5.43 8.65 -12.70
C ALA A 481 5.31 10.13 -12.29
N GLY A 482 6.46 10.79 -12.12
CA GLY A 482 6.53 12.18 -11.67
C GLY A 482 6.43 12.37 -10.15
N GLU A 483 6.18 11.31 -9.37
CA GLU A 483 6.08 11.39 -7.91
C GLU A 483 7.29 10.78 -7.20
N ARG A 484 7.67 11.37 -6.06
CA ARG A 484 8.75 10.84 -5.23
C ARG A 484 8.36 9.51 -4.61
N GLN A 485 9.23 8.52 -4.76
CA GLN A 485 9.16 7.22 -4.12
C GLN A 485 10.26 7.11 -3.08
N ALA A 486 9.96 6.55 -1.91
CA ALA A 486 10.97 6.23 -0.91
C ALA A 486 11.29 4.73 -0.97
N LEU A 487 12.55 4.41 -1.24
CA LEU A 487 13.07 3.04 -1.25
C LEU A 487 13.88 2.85 0.02
N CYS A 488 13.36 2.08 0.97
CA CYS A 488 13.98 1.88 2.28
C CYS A 488 14.61 0.50 2.42
N GLY A 489 15.50 0.30 3.42
CA GLY A 489 16.24 -0.93 3.60
C GLY A 489 17.48 -1.05 2.70
N VAL A 490 17.96 0.06 2.13
CA VAL A 490 19.11 0.07 1.21
C VAL A 490 20.39 -0.25 1.97
N GLN A 491 20.99 -1.41 1.71
CA GLN A 491 22.22 -1.89 2.36
C GLN A 491 23.46 -1.84 1.44
N ALA A 492 23.25 -1.82 0.12
CA ALA A 492 24.28 -1.77 -0.91
C ALA A 492 24.00 -0.60 -1.87
N PRO A 493 24.94 -0.22 -2.75
CA PRO A 493 24.68 0.75 -3.79
C PRO A 493 23.44 0.40 -4.60
N LEU A 494 22.53 1.36 -4.74
CA LEU A 494 21.27 1.20 -5.46
C LEU A 494 21.30 2.03 -6.74
N GLN A 495 21.02 1.38 -7.87
CA GLN A 495 20.88 2.02 -9.18
C GLN A 495 19.52 1.70 -9.77
N VAL A 496 18.89 2.68 -10.38
CA VAL A 496 17.64 2.50 -11.11
C VAL A 496 17.91 2.67 -12.60
N PHE A 497 17.39 1.76 -13.40
CA PHE A 497 17.48 1.77 -14.85
C PHE A 497 16.07 1.98 -15.41
N ASN A 498 15.92 2.96 -16.29
CA ASN A 498 14.68 3.16 -17.03
C ASN A 498 14.53 2.14 -18.18
N ALA A 499 13.40 2.23 -18.91
CA ALA A 499 13.14 1.35 -20.04
C ALA A 499 14.18 1.50 -21.20
N ARG A 500 14.88 2.63 -21.29
CA ARG A 500 15.93 2.89 -22.29
C ARG A 500 17.31 2.39 -21.87
N GLY A 501 17.45 1.95 -20.61
CA GLY A 501 18.73 1.50 -20.06
C GLY A 501 19.57 2.59 -19.40
N ASP A 502 19.09 3.85 -19.34
CA ASP A 502 19.78 4.91 -18.62
C ASP A 502 19.75 4.61 -17.12
N SER A 503 20.89 4.77 -16.45
CA SER A 503 21.01 4.48 -15.03
C SER A 503 21.13 5.74 -14.19
N VAL A 504 20.46 5.73 -13.04
CA VAL A 504 20.56 6.78 -12.02
C VAL A 504 20.96 6.14 -10.71
N PRO A 505 22.13 6.50 -10.13
CA PRO A 505 22.49 6.05 -8.79
C PRO A 505 21.61 6.77 -7.77
N LEU A 506 21.11 6.03 -6.79
CA LEU A 506 20.33 6.58 -5.68
C LEU A 506 21.21 6.68 -4.44
N ILE A 507 21.12 7.84 -3.79
CA ILE A 507 21.88 8.14 -2.57
C ILE A 507 20.96 7.95 -1.38
N VAL A 508 21.46 7.21 -0.37
CA VAL A 508 20.75 7.04 0.90
C VAL A 508 20.76 8.36 1.66
N ASP A 509 19.58 8.80 2.09
CA ASP A 509 19.45 9.97 2.94
C ASP A 509 19.87 9.63 4.37
N GLY A 510 20.93 10.29 4.84
CA GLY A 510 21.47 10.12 6.19
C GLY A 510 20.47 10.45 7.31
N ALA A 511 19.48 11.31 7.04
CA ALA A 511 18.41 11.65 8.00
C ALA A 511 17.46 10.47 8.28
N THR A 512 17.42 9.45 7.42
CA THR A 512 16.57 8.27 7.60
C THR A 512 17.14 7.21 8.55
N SER A 513 18.33 7.42 9.10
CA SER A 513 18.96 6.58 10.14
C SER A 513 18.92 5.08 9.82
N THR A 514 18.31 4.28 10.69
CA THR A 514 18.21 2.82 10.56
C THR A 514 17.33 2.36 9.40
N LEU A 515 16.41 3.18 8.94
CA LEU A 515 15.54 2.85 7.80
C LEU A 515 16.29 2.87 6.46
N ARG A 516 17.40 3.65 6.37
CA ARG A 516 18.25 3.74 5.19
C ARG A 516 17.45 3.91 3.90
N CYS A 517 16.72 5.00 3.79
CA CYS A 517 15.87 5.27 2.62
C CYS A 517 16.61 6.12 1.58
N ALA A 518 16.34 5.86 0.31
CA ALA A 518 16.75 6.67 -0.82
C ALA A 518 15.51 7.21 -1.55
N GLY A 519 15.56 8.48 -1.95
CA GLY A 519 14.51 9.11 -2.75
C GLY A 519 14.69 8.82 -4.23
N TRP A 520 13.62 8.41 -4.90
CA TRP A 520 13.59 8.15 -6.31
C TRP A 520 12.42 8.87 -6.97
N TRP A 521 12.66 9.53 -8.12
CA TRP A 521 11.65 10.21 -8.93
C TRP A 521 11.56 9.56 -10.32
N PRO A 522 10.70 8.55 -10.51
CA PRO A 522 10.50 7.94 -11.83
C PRO A 522 9.88 8.96 -12.78
N ARG A 523 10.51 9.22 -13.90
CA ARG A 523 10.01 10.17 -14.92
C ARG A 523 9.10 9.50 -15.95
N GLU A 524 9.27 8.21 -16.15
CA GLU A 524 8.56 7.41 -17.15
C GLU A 524 7.77 6.30 -16.46
N ALA A 525 6.56 6.04 -16.97
CA ALA A 525 5.76 4.89 -16.55
C ALA A 525 6.29 3.58 -17.15
N GLY A 526 5.87 2.46 -16.59
CA GLY A 526 6.28 1.13 -17.03
C GLY A 526 7.27 0.46 -16.11
N TRP A 527 7.84 -0.66 -16.57
CA TRP A 527 8.77 -1.46 -15.78
C TRP A 527 10.13 -0.76 -15.65
N GLN A 528 10.59 -0.60 -14.41
CA GLN A 528 11.89 -0.06 -14.04
C GLN A 528 12.72 -1.14 -13.36
N ARG A 529 13.99 -1.22 -13.70
CA ARG A 529 14.93 -2.16 -13.11
C ARG A 529 15.70 -1.49 -11.97
N LEU A 530 15.65 -2.03 -10.80
CA LEU A 530 16.43 -1.61 -9.64
C LEU A 530 17.52 -2.63 -9.39
N GLN A 531 18.76 -2.20 -9.35
CA GLN A 531 19.91 -3.04 -9.03
C GLN A 531 20.48 -2.64 -7.67
N HIS A 532 20.41 -3.55 -6.72
CA HIS A 532 20.87 -3.41 -5.36
C HIS A 532 21.97 -4.44 -5.08
N GLY A 533 23.23 -4.03 -5.22
CA GLY A 533 24.35 -4.97 -5.27
C GLY A 533 24.21 -5.95 -6.42
N ASP A 534 24.24 -7.25 -6.10
CA ASP A 534 24.08 -8.33 -7.09
C ASP A 534 22.61 -8.68 -7.35
N THR A 535 21.67 -8.10 -6.60
CA THR A 535 20.24 -8.40 -6.73
C THR A 535 19.55 -7.42 -7.68
N THR A 536 18.77 -7.97 -8.61
CA THR A 536 17.93 -7.20 -9.53
C THR A 536 16.47 -7.34 -9.13
N VAL A 537 15.81 -6.20 -8.90
CA VAL A 537 14.37 -6.11 -8.59
C VAL A 537 13.70 -5.27 -9.66
N TRP A 538 12.51 -5.68 -10.07
CA TRP A 538 11.72 -4.91 -11.02
C TRP A 538 10.54 -4.25 -10.33
N ARG A 539 10.26 -3.01 -10.75
CA ARG A 539 9.12 -2.24 -10.25
C ARG A 539 8.33 -1.66 -11.39
N TYR A 540 7.03 -1.69 -11.28
CA TYR A 540 6.15 -1.04 -12.24
C TYR A 540 5.77 0.34 -11.72
N VAL A 541 5.93 1.33 -12.56
CA VAL A 541 5.56 2.72 -12.34
C VAL A 541 4.30 3.02 -13.13
N PHE A 542 3.26 3.44 -12.45
CA PHE A 542 1.98 3.76 -13.07
C PHE A 542 1.99 5.15 -13.71
N ASP A 543 1.30 5.27 -14.85
CA ASP A 543 0.98 6.57 -15.42
C ASP A 543 -0.29 7.12 -14.75
N PRO A 544 -0.24 8.32 -14.14
CA PRO A 544 -1.44 8.97 -13.60
C PRO A 544 -2.60 9.10 -14.60
N LYS A 545 -2.28 9.23 -15.90
CA LYS A 545 -3.27 9.36 -16.98
C LYS A 545 -3.90 8.01 -17.36
N ALA A 546 -3.17 6.90 -17.17
CA ALA A 546 -3.68 5.57 -17.49
C ALA A 546 -4.61 5.00 -16.40
N ALA A 547 -4.59 5.54 -15.18
CA ALA A 547 -5.43 5.12 -14.07
C ALA A 547 -5.84 6.34 -13.21
N PRO A 548 -6.63 7.29 -13.74
CA PRO A 548 -6.87 8.58 -13.11
C PRO A 548 -7.64 8.48 -11.79
N ALA A 549 -8.66 7.62 -11.70
CA ALA A 549 -9.43 7.46 -10.48
C ALA A 549 -8.57 6.84 -9.35
N LEU A 550 -7.73 5.86 -9.70
CA LEU A 550 -6.82 5.21 -8.78
C LEU A 550 -5.74 6.20 -8.26
N HIS A 551 -5.20 7.04 -9.15
CA HIS A 551 -4.24 8.07 -8.78
C HIS A 551 -4.87 9.13 -7.87
N GLN A 552 -6.08 9.60 -8.18
CA GLN A 552 -6.81 10.55 -7.35
C GLN A 552 -7.04 9.98 -5.94
N GLN A 553 -7.49 8.71 -5.83
CA GLN A 553 -7.69 8.09 -4.53
C GLN A 553 -6.37 7.96 -3.74
N ALA A 554 -5.29 7.56 -4.40
CA ALA A 554 -3.96 7.49 -3.77
C ALA A 554 -3.51 8.86 -3.22
N MET A 555 -3.80 9.93 -3.95
CA MET A 555 -3.51 11.31 -3.53
C MET A 555 -4.38 11.73 -2.33
N ILE A 556 -5.67 11.39 -2.35
CA ILE A 556 -6.60 11.61 -1.23
C ILE A 556 -6.09 10.92 0.02
N ASP A 557 -5.74 9.65 -0.07
CA ASP A 557 -5.27 8.85 1.07
C ASP A 557 -3.94 9.37 1.62
N ALA A 558 -3.03 9.78 0.75
CA ALA A 558 -1.75 10.35 1.15
C ALA A 558 -1.91 11.71 1.82
N THR A 559 -2.83 12.55 1.32
CA THR A 559 -3.15 13.85 1.92
C THR A 559 -3.80 13.67 3.29
N THR A 560 -4.76 12.75 3.41
CA THR A 560 -5.42 12.44 4.69
C THR A 560 -4.41 12.00 5.74
N ARG A 561 -3.44 11.14 5.36
CA ARG A 561 -2.37 10.72 6.27
C ARG A 561 -1.45 11.87 6.68
N ALA A 562 -1.08 12.74 5.74
CA ALA A 562 -0.26 13.91 6.04
C ALA A 562 -0.96 14.87 7.01
N LEU A 563 -2.26 15.10 6.82
CA LEU A 563 -3.07 15.97 7.68
C LEU A 563 -3.34 15.35 9.06
N ALA A 564 -3.49 14.02 9.16
CA ALA A 564 -3.71 13.33 10.43
C ALA A 564 -2.54 13.48 11.43
N VAL A 565 -1.31 13.63 10.92
CA VAL A 565 -0.13 13.89 11.75
C VAL A 565 -0.13 15.30 12.35
N SER A 566 -0.84 16.24 11.72
CA SER A 566 -0.86 17.65 12.11
C SER A 566 -1.83 18.00 13.26
N GLY A 567 -2.62 17.10 13.77
CA GLY A 567 -3.55 17.11 14.91
C GLY A 567 -4.36 18.39 15.17
N PRO A 568 -5.66 18.33 15.49
CA PRO A 568 -6.46 19.51 15.79
C PRO A 568 -6.07 20.11 17.15
N THR A 569 -5.64 21.36 17.15
CA THR A 569 -5.53 22.17 18.38
C THR A 569 -6.42 23.40 18.30
N ASN A 570 -7.39 23.46 19.19
CA ASN A 570 -8.43 24.48 19.29
C ASN A 570 -7.95 25.86 19.82
N THR A 571 -6.68 26.20 19.73
CA THR A 571 -6.19 27.51 20.18
C THR A 571 -5.94 28.41 18.98
N ALA A 572 -6.80 29.42 18.81
CA ALA A 572 -6.57 30.49 17.85
C ALA A 572 -5.20 31.12 18.12
N MET A 573 -4.24 30.93 17.23
CA MET A 573 -2.95 31.60 17.33
C MET A 573 -3.13 33.08 16.98
N MET A 574 -2.84 33.91 17.93
CA MET A 574 -2.74 35.34 17.71
C MET A 574 -1.37 35.67 17.11
N GLN A 575 -1.33 36.32 15.96
CA GLN A 575 -0.08 36.77 15.35
C GLN A 575 0.30 38.15 15.89
N PRO A 576 1.58 38.36 16.27
CA PRO A 576 2.07 39.68 16.60
C PRO A 576 2.18 40.53 15.31
N VAL A 577 1.28 41.46 15.14
CA VAL A 577 1.31 42.40 14.02
C VAL A 577 1.87 43.74 14.54
N PRO A 578 2.84 44.36 13.87
CA PRO A 578 3.33 45.66 14.28
C PRO A 578 2.19 46.67 14.28
N GLY A 579 1.99 47.32 15.41
CA GLY A 579 0.95 48.33 15.59
C GLY A 579 1.17 49.57 14.74
N SER A 580 0.14 50.42 14.64
CA SER A 580 0.21 51.68 13.89
C SER A 580 1.29 52.61 14.46
N ARG A 581 2.16 53.14 13.62
CA ARG A 581 3.22 54.07 13.98
C ARG A 581 2.68 55.50 14.17
N TRP A 582 1.54 55.83 13.57
CA TRP A 582 0.97 57.16 13.51
C TRP A 582 0.70 57.81 14.88
N PRO A 583 0.10 57.14 15.87
CA PRO A 583 -0.13 57.75 17.19
C PRO A 583 1.17 58.14 17.89
N TRP A 584 2.19 57.28 17.80
CA TRP A 584 3.51 57.52 18.42
C TRP A 584 4.25 58.67 17.74
N TRP A 585 4.15 58.75 16.39
CA TRP A 585 4.73 59.85 15.63
C TRP A 585 4.09 61.19 15.99
N LEU A 586 2.77 61.25 16.13
CA LEU A 586 2.05 62.45 16.49
C LEU A 586 2.42 62.90 17.91
N ALA A 587 2.44 62.00 18.87
CA ALA A 587 2.88 62.25 20.25
C ALA A 587 4.33 62.74 20.32
N PHE A 588 5.22 62.15 19.53
CA PHE A 588 6.63 62.56 19.43
C PHE A 588 6.74 63.98 18.88
N THR A 589 6.00 64.33 17.84
CA THR A 589 6.02 65.68 17.21
C THR A 589 5.53 66.76 18.18
N VAL A 590 4.47 66.49 18.95
CA VAL A 590 3.98 67.38 19.99
C VAL A 590 5.04 67.54 21.09
N CYS A 591 5.63 66.50 21.58
CA CYS A 591 6.66 66.54 22.62
C CYS A 591 7.92 67.26 22.14
N ALA A 592 8.36 67.05 20.92
CA ALA A 592 9.52 67.71 20.31
C ALA A 592 9.22 69.23 20.11
N SER A 593 8.01 69.63 19.72
CA SER A 593 7.58 71.05 19.60
C SER A 593 7.58 71.75 20.96
N LEU A 594 7.12 71.06 22.01
CA LEU A 594 7.17 71.58 23.38
C LEU A 594 8.61 71.79 23.89
N LEU A 595 9.48 70.83 23.61
CA LEU A 595 10.91 70.89 23.91
C LEU A 595 11.54 72.13 23.24
N TRP A 596 11.31 72.28 21.94
CA TRP A 596 11.82 73.39 21.15
C TRP A 596 11.30 74.74 21.67
N TRP A 597 10.03 74.82 22.02
CA TRP A 597 9.43 76.01 22.57
C TRP A 597 10.03 76.40 23.93
N LEU A 598 10.24 75.39 24.83
CA LEU A 598 10.90 75.62 26.11
C LEU A 598 12.37 76.02 25.96
N GLU A 599 13.12 75.46 25.00
CA GLU A 599 14.49 75.85 24.75
C GLU A 599 14.63 77.29 24.15
N ARG A 600 13.68 77.70 23.32
CA ARG A 600 13.72 78.99 22.65
C ARG A 600 13.34 80.19 23.58
N ARG A 601 12.66 79.90 24.67
CA ARG A 601 12.33 80.96 25.69
C ARG A 601 13.46 81.08 26.72
N ARG A 602 14.72 81.02 26.29
CA ARG A 602 15.87 81.31 27.13
C ARG A 602 15.95 82.77 27.58
#